data_200a182a17f3759c1dc1cb1fa398b62f
#
_entry.id   200a182a17f3759c1dc1cb1fa398b62f
#
_cell.length_a   1.000
_cell.length_b   1.000
_cell.length_c   1.000
_cell.angle_alpha   90.00
_cell.angle_beta   90.00
_cell.angle_gamma   90.00
#
_symmetry.space_group_name_H-M   'P 1'
#
loop_
_entity.id
_entity.type
_entity.pdbx_description
1 polymer ?
#
loop_
_entity_poly.entity_id
_entity_poly.type
_entity_poly.pdbx_seq_one_letter_code
_entity_poly.pdbx_strand_id
1 'polypeptide(L)'
;MRGFSRTIPSFLMAYGNDTVTLATFNAVIPNPVFLEVTSITLDQFRFLRDGGKYKDAETGEKKEFAGNLFDPVVFDDSVKEFLRLKKKLADYFDEKSIEDIFDYIPPQKTNQIFTPKTMVKKMVDMLETENPGCFDDPDKTFIDLYMKSGLYITEIVKRL
;
A
#
# COMPACT_ATOMS: atom_id res chain seq x y z
N MET A 1 13.03 8.94 8.19
CA MET A 1 12.87 7.48 8.28
C MET A 1 11.45 7.01 8.55
N ARG A 2 10.74 7.57 9.52
CA ARG A 2 9.33 7.18 9.80
C ARG A 2 8.40 7.29 8.58
N GLY A 3 8.69 8.18 7.64
CA GLY A 3 7.93 8.29 6.39
C GLY A 3 8.13 7.10 5.46
N PHE A 4 9.35 6.62 5.28
CA PHE A 4 9.65 5.51 4.37
C PHE A 4 9.04 4.19 4.83
N SER A 5 9.18 3.82 6.10
CA SER A 5 8.62 2.56 6.61
C SER A 5 7.10 2.45 6.45
N ARG A 6 6.39 3.60 6.45
CA ARG A 6 4.94 3.63 6.21
C ARG A 6 4.56 3.33 4.75
N THR A 7 5.49 3.51 3.81
CA THR A 7 5.21 3.25 2.39
C THR A 7 5.37 1.78 2.01
N ILE A 8 6.10 1.00 2.81
CA ILE A 8 6.38 -0.41 2.53
C ILE A 8 5.10 -1.23 2.34
N PRO A 9 4.10 -1.18 3.23
CA PRO A 9 2.85 -1.93 3.05
C PRO A 9 2.14 -1.61 1.73
N SER A 10 2.11 -0.34 1.30
CA SER A 10 1.50 0.05 0.03
C SER A 10 2.26 -0.53 -1.17
N PHE A 11 3.59 -0.56 -1.12
CA PHE A 11 4.38 -1.23 -2.16
C PHE A 11 4.13 -2.73 -2.18
N LEU A 12 4.03 -3.37 -1.02
CA LEU A 12 3.73 -4.80 -0.92
C LEU A 12 2.32 -5.14 -1.40
N MET A 13 1.35 -4.24 -1.23
CA MET A 13 0.02 -4.42 -1.81
C MET A 13 0.07 -4.49 -3.33
N ALA A 14 0.79 -3.56 -3.97
CA ALA A 14 0.85 -3.44 -5.43
C ALA A 14 1.83 -4.42 -6.08
N TYR A 15 3.02 -4.61 -5.47
CA TYR A 15 4.13 -5.32 -6.09
C TYR A 15 4.63 -6.52 -5.27
N GLY A 16 4.12 -6.71 -4.04
CA GLY A 16 4.62 -7.75 -3.14
C GLY A 16 4.29 -9.16 -3.60
N ASN A 17 5.30 -10.01 -3.60
CA ASN A 17 5.23 -11.44 -3.83
C ASN A 17 6.16 -12.17 -2.86
N ASP A 18 6.10 -13.50 -2.84
CA ASP A 18 6.82 -14.34 -1.86
C ASP A 18 8.37 -14.28 -2.00
N THR A 19 8.91 -13.62 -3.02
CA THR A 19 10.35 -13.46 -3.23
C THR A 19 10.91 -12.13 -2.69
N VAL A 20 10.04 -11.27 -2.15
CA VAL A 20 10.45 -9.95 -1.66
C VAL A 20 11.19 -10.08 -0.33
N THR A 21 12.41 -9.56 -0.32
CA THR A 21 13.29 -9.41 0.85
C THR A 21 13.88 -8.01 0.83
N LEU A 22 14.58 -7.60 1.87
CA LEU A 22 15.31 -6.33 1.86
C LEU A 22 16.30 -6.26 0.68
N ALA A 23 16.96 -7.36 0.36
CA ALA A 23 17.93 -7.42 -0.75
C ALA A 23 17.27 -7.24 -2.12
N THR A 24 16.06 -7.80 -2.32
CA THR A 24 15.33 -7.77 -3.60
C THR A 24 14.31 -6.64 -3.71
N PHE A 25 14.00 -5.93 -2.63
CA PHE A 25 12.96 -4.91 -2.57
C PHE A 25 13.06 -3.86 -3.68
N ASN A 26 14.27 -3.40 -3.95
CA ASN A 26 14.54 -2.43 -5.01
C ASN A 26 14.44 -2.97 -6.44
N ALA A 27 14.33 -4.29 -6.63
CA ALA A 27 14.17 -4.91 -7.93
C ALA A 27 12.70 -5.13 -8.32
N VAL A 28 11.80 -5.22 -7.33
CA VAL A 28 10.37 -5.47 -7.56
C VAL A 28 9.56 -4.20 -7.78
N ILE A 29 10.05 -3.03 -7.37
CA ILE A 29 9.31 -1.76 -7.46
C ILE A 29 9.87 -0.93 -8.61
N PRO A 30 9.04 -0.46 -9.56
CA PRO A 30 9.51 0.45 -10.62
C PRO A 30 10.08 1.74 -10.06
N ASN A 31 11.24 2.17 -10.56
CA ASN A 31 11.94 3.37 -10.07
C ASN A 31 11.08 4.66 -10.08
N PRO A 32 10.27 4.95 -11.11
CA PRO A 32 9.41 6.12 -11.11
C PRO A 32 8.39 6.10 -9.96
N VAL A 33 7.78 4.94 -9.70
CA VAL A 33 6.80 4.77 -8.61
C VAL A 33 7.47 4.92 -7.25
N PHE A 34 8.67 4.34 -7.09
CA PHE A 34 9.43 4.46 -5.86
C PHE A 34 9.78 5.92 -5.56
N LEU A 35 10.27 6.66 -6.55
CA LEU A 35 10.62 8.08 -6.43
C LEU A 35 9.40 8.94 -6.10
N GLU A 36 8.28 8.73 -6.79
CA GLU A 36 7.04 9.47 -6.58
C GLU A 36 6.52 9.32 -5.14
N VAL A 37 6.52 8.09 -4.63
CA VAL A 37 5.95 7.77 -3.31
C VAL A 37 6.89 8.14 -2.16
N THR A 38 8.20 7.93 -2.33
CA THR A 38 9.19 8.08 -1.24
C THR A 38 9.99 9.37 -1.31
N SER A 39 10.01 10.05 -2.45
CA SER A 39 10.88 11.21 -2.76
C SER A 39 12.38 10.90 -2.73
N ILE A 40 12.77 9.61 -2.75
CA ILE A 40 14.16 9.16 -2.90
C ILE A 40 14.27 8.18 -4.07
N THR A 41 15.44 8.14 -4.70
CA THR A 41 15.69 7.18 -5.79
C THR A 41 16.01 5.79 -5.24
N LEU A 42 15.90 4.76 -6.08
CA LEU A 42 16.35 3.40 -5.71
C LEU A 42 17.85 3.35 -5.43
N ASP A 43 18.66 4.20 -6.05
CA ASP A 43 20.10 4.28 -5.77
C ASP A 43 20.36 4.89 -4.40
N GLN A 44 19.61 5.92 -4.02
CA GLN A 44 19.65 6.47 -2.66
C GLN A 44 19.20 5.43 -1.63
N PHE A 45 18.16 4.66 -1.94
CA PHE A 45 17.71 3.56 -1.08
C PHE A 45 18.81 2.50 -0.92
N ARG A 46 19.47 2.07 -2.02
CA ARG A 46 20.60 1.14 -1.97
C ARG A 46 21.75 1.68 -1.10
N PHE A 47 22.09 2.97 -1.28
CA PHE A 47 23.12 3.61 -0.47
C PHE A 47 22.76 3.60 1.02
N LEU A 48 21.53 3.88 1.37
CA LEU A 48 21.04 3.84 2.76
C LEU A 48 21.10 2.42 3.34
N ARG A 49 20.79 1.41 2.52
CA ARG A 49 20.82 0.00 2.92
C ARG A 49 22.23 -0.56 3.03
N ASP A 50 23.02 -0.37 1.98
CA ASP A 50 24.31 -1.05 1.81
C ASP A 50 25.50 -0.20 2.25
N GLY A 51 25.30 1.10 2.40
CA GLY A 51 26.38 2.04 2.67
C GLY A 51 27.18 2.42 1.43
N GLY A 52 28.32 3.05 1.69
CA GLY A 52 29.26 3.45 0.64
C GLY A 52 29.99 4.74 0.93
N LYS A 53 30.86 5.12 -0.01
CA LYS A 53 31.63 6.36 0.08
C LYS A 53 30.85 7.51 -0.52
N TYR A 54 30.87 8.65 0.14
CA TYR A 54 30.26 9.87 -0.34
C TYR A 54 31.16 11.08 -0.11
N LYS A 55 30.89 12.17 -0.80
CA LYS A 55 31.56 13.45 -0.60
C LYS A 55 30.62 14.33 0.22
N ASP A 56 31.09 14.77 1.37
CA ASP A 56 30.35 15.70 2.22
C ASP A 56 30.14 17.04 1.46
N ALA A 57 28.90 17.49 1.42
CA ALA A 57 28.53 18.67 0.62
C ALA A 57 29.07 19.98 1.22
N GLU A 58 29.29 20.04 2.52
CA GLU A 58 29.76 21.25 3.22
C GLU A 58 31.28 21.32 3.29
N THR A 59 31.93 20.19 3.62
CA THR A 59 33.38 20.15 3.81
C THR A 59 34.16 19.71 2.58
N GLY A 60 33.51 19.06 1.62
CA GLY A 60 34.15 18.47 0.45
C GLY A 60 34.97 17.22 0.74
N GLU A 61 35.01 16.76 1.98
CA GLU A 61 35.76 15.59 2.40
C GLU A 61 35.08 14.28 1.95
N LYS A 62 35.90 13.26 1.68
CA LYS A 62 35.40 11.90 1.43
C LYS A 62 35.09 11.22 2.76
N LYS A 63 33.83 10.87 2.96
CA LYS A 63 33.34 10.15 4.14
C LYS A 63 32.78 8.80 3.71
N GLU A 64 32.64 7.90 4.67
CA GLU A 64 32.03 6.58 4.46
C GLU A 64 30.81 6.45 5.36
N PHE A 65 29.72 5.94 4.77
CA PHE A 65 28.49 5.60 5.47
C PHE A 65 28.38 4.08 5.54
N ALA A 66 28.19 3.56 6.74
CA ALA A 66 28.17 2.11 6.96
C ALA A 66 26.92 1.39 6.38
N GLY A 67 25.88 2.12 6.04
CA GLY A 67 24.59 1.52 5.67
C GLY A 67 23.86 0.97 6.88
N ASN A 68 23.21 -0.19 6.70
CA ASN A 68 22.45 -0.88 7.76
C ASN A 68 21.32 -0.05 8.37
N LEU A 69 20.66 0.76 7.54
CA LEU A 69 19.52 1.56 7.97
C LEU A 69 18.32 0.70 8.37
N PHE A 70 18.27 -0.50 7.82
CA PHE A 70 17.25 -1.50 8.06
C PHE A 70 17.89 -2.78 8.60
N ASP A 71 17.31 -3.36 9.65
CA ASP A 71 17.63 -4.71 10.06
C ASP A 71 17.02 -5.69 9.04
N PRO A 72 17.83 -6.53 8.36
CA PRO A 72 17.33 -7.44 7.32
C PRO A 72 16.34 -8.47 7.86
N VAL A 73 16.56 -8.98 9.07
CA VAL A 73 15.68 -9.99 9.67
C VAL A 73 14.31 -9.39 9.98
N VAL A 74 14.31 -8.23 10.66
CA VAL A 74 13.08 -7.52 11.01
C VAL A 74 12.32 -7.09 9.76
N PHE A 75 13.03 -6.63 8.73
CA PHE A 75 12.39 -6.25 7.46
C PHE A 75 11.75 -7.45 6.78
N ASP A 76 12.50 -8.54 6.59
CA ASP A 76 12.05 -9.72 5.86
C ASP A 76 10.90 -10.43 6.60
N ASP A 77 10.93 -10.50 7.92
CA ASP A 77 9.84 -11.07 8.72
C ASP A 77 8.58 -10.18 8.66
N SER A 78 8.74 -8.87 8.68
CA SER A 78 7.61 -7.92 8.51
C SER A 78 6.97 -8.04 7.12
N VAL A 79 7.79 -8.24 6.07
CA VAL A 79 7.30 -8.49 4.71
C VAL A 79 6.51 -9.80 4.64
N LYS A 80 7.06 -10.90 5.18
CA LYS A 80 6.37 -12.20 5.21
C LYS A 80 5.03 -12.11 5.94
N GLU A 81 5.00 -11.46 7.09
CA GLU A 81 3.77 -11.31 7.87
C GLU A 81 2.73 -10.47 7.12
N PHE A 82 3.14 -9.35 6.51
CA PHE A 82 2.23 -8.55 5.69
C PHE A 82 1.68 -9.35 4.50
N LEU A 83 2.51 -10.10 3.80
CA LEU A 83 2.07 -10.95 2.67
C LEU A 83 1.14 -12.07 3.12
N ARG A 84 1.35 -12.64 4.32
CA ARG A 84 0.44 -13.59 4.93
C ARG A 84 -0.93 -12.97 5.21
N LEU A 85 -0.94 -11.77 5.79
CA LEU A 85 -2.17 -10.99 6.02
C LEU A 85 -2.85 -10.65 4.70
N LYS A 86 -2.10 -10.20 3.69
CA LYS A 86 -2.62 -9.94 2.35
C LYS A 86 -3.34 -11.15 1.77
N LYS A 87 -2.73 -12.35 1.83
CA LYS A 87 -3.37 -13.60 1.36
C LYS A 87 -4.64 -13.92 2.13
N LYS A 88 -4.66 -13.69 3.45
CA LYS A 88 -5.83 -13.95 4.31
C LYS A 88 -6.97 -12.97 4.07
N LEU A 89 -6.65 -11.70 3.85
CA LEU A 89 -7.61 -10.59 3.83
C LEU A 89 -7.90 -10.04 2.42
N ALA A 90 -7.27 -10.59 1.38
CA ALA A 90 -7.43 -10.10 0.00
C ALA A 90 -8.73 -10.57 -0.67
N ASP A 91 -9.46 -11.49 -0.05
CA ASP A 91 -10.77 -11.88 -0.54
C ASP A 91 -11.83 -10.85 -0.10
N TYR A 92 -11.96 -9.79 -0.90
CA TYR A 92 -12.95 -8.75 -0.68
C TYR A 92 -14.40 -9.24 -0.80
N PHE A 93 -14.61 -10.44 -1.34
CA PHE A 93 -15.91 -11.09 -1.47
C PHE A 93 -16.26 -11.97 -0.26
N ASP A 94 -15.33 -12.22 0.64
CA ASP A 94 -15.62 -12.92 1.89
C ASP A 94 -16.37 -11.98 2.86
N GLU A 95 -17.68 -12.20 2.97
CA GLU A 95 -18.55 -11.44 3.88
C GLU A 95 -18.29 -11.73 5.36
N LYS A 96 -17.62 -12.83 5.69
CA LYS A 96 -17.33 -13.22 7.06
C LYS A 96 -16.14 -12.48 7.64
N SER A 97 -15.28 -11.93 6.79
CA SER A 97 -14.13 -11.14 7.24
C SER A 97 -14.56 -9.71 7.58
N ILE A 98 -14.50 -9.37 8.87
CA ILE A 98 -14.73 -8.01 9.39
C ILE A 98 -13.47 -7.14 9.15
N GLU A 99 -12.29 -7.77 9.17
CA GLU A 99 -11.00 -7.10 8.96
C GLU A 99 -10.74 -6.86 7.48
N ASP A 100 -10.11 -5.72 7.18
CA ASP A 100 -9.69 -5.34 5.84
C ASP A 100 -8.17 -5.19 5.79
N ILE A 101 -7.52 -5.62 4.70
CA ILE A 101 -6.08 -5.44 4.53
C ILE A 101 -5.68 -3.95 4.58
N PHE A 102 -6.57 -3.04 4.19
CA PHE A 102 -6.31 -1.61 4.24
C PHE A 102 -6.21 -1.05 5.67
N ASP A 103 -6.75 -1.75 6.68
CA ASP A 103 -6.57 -1.37 8.09
C ASP A 103 -5.11 -1.50 8.54
N TYR A 104 -4.32 -2.33 7.83
CA TYR A 104 -2.90 -2.57 8.07
C TYR A 104 -1.98 -1.68 7.23
N ILE A 105 -2.53 -0.83 6.36
CA ILE A 105 -1.74 0.09 5.54
C ILE A 105 -1.76 1.48 6.19
N PRO A 106 -0.65 1.95 6.76
CA PRO A 106 -0.58 3.28 7.35
C PRO A 106 -0.89 4.36 6.32
N PRO A 107 -1.66 5.40 6.65
CA PRO A 107 -1.90 6.51 5.76
C PRO A 107 -0.58 7.21 5.43
N GLN A 108 -0.29 7.39 4.14
CA GLN A 108 0.96 7.98 3.67
C GLN A 108 0.93 9.50 3.65
N LYS A 109 -0.25 10.08 3.43
CA LYS A 109 -0.52 11.52 3.47
C LYS A 109 -1.65 11.78 4.47
N THR A 110 -1.69 12.97 5.03
CA THR A 110 -2.64 13.37 6.08
C THR A 110 -4.12 13.13 5.73
N ASN A 111 -4.45 12.98 4.45
CA ASN A 111 -5.82 12.82 3.97
C ASN A 111 -6.12 11.43 3.36
N GLN A 112 -5.22 10.47 3.52
CA GLN A 112 -5.44 9.09 3.03
C GLN A 112 -6.04 8.21 4.14
N ILE A 113 -7.22 8.56 4.60
CA ILE A 113 -8.02 7.71 5.48
C ILE A 113 -8.90 6.85 4.57
N PHE A 114 -8.81 5.53 4.72
CA PHE A 114 -9.69 4.59 4.04
C PHE A 114 -11.00 4.48 4.82
N THR A 115 -12.11 4.47 4.08
CA THR A 115 -13.42 4.25 4.70
C THR A 115 -13.53 2.78 5.10
N PRO A 116 -13.85 2.45 6.36
CA PRO A 116 -14.00 1.05 6.78
C PRO A 116 -15.05 0.30 5.94
N LYS A 117 -14.79 -0.97 5.65
CA LYS A 117 -15.68 -1.85 4.85
C LYS A 117 -17.14 -1.83 5.34
N THR A 118 -17.34 -1.84 6.66
CA THR A 118 -18.68 -1.76 7.28
C THR A 118 -19.41 -0.47 6.96
N MET A 119 -18.69 0.65 6.86
CA MET A 119 -19.27 1.94 6.50
C MET A 119 -19.58 2.01 5.01
N VAL A 120 -18.68 1.49 4.16
CA VAL A 120 -18.92 1.37 2.71
C VAL A 120 -20.20 0.58 2.46
N LYS A 121 -20.36 -0.59 3.10
CA LYS A 121 -21.58 -1.41 3.00
C LYS A 121 -22.84 -0.61 3.34
N LYS A 122 -22.85 0.08 4.49
CA LYS A 122 -23.98 0.94 4.90
C LYS A 122 -24.31 2.02 3.87
N MET A 123 -23.30 2.65 3.28
CA MET A 123 -23.51 3.72 2.30
C MET A 123 -24.10 3.15 0.99
N VAL A 124 -23.68 1.96 0.58
CA VAL A 124 -24.24 1.29 -0.60
C VAL A 124 -25.65 0.76 -0.30
N ASP A 125 -25.95 0.28 0.93
CA ASP A 125 -27.31 -0.05 1.38
C ASP A 125 -28.25 1.18 1.31
N MET A 126 -27.76 2.35 1.72
CA MET A 126 -28.53 3.60 1.61
C MET A 126 -28.77 3.98 0.15
N LEU A 127 -27.78 3.78 -0.75
CA LEU A 127 -27.96 4.04 -2.18
C LEU A 127 -29.11 3.19 -2.75
N GLU A 128 -29.18 1.92 -2.40
CA GLU A 128 -30.27 1.01 -2.81
C GLU A 128 -31.61 1.41 -2.20
N THR A 129 -31.62 1.84 -0.94
CA THR A 129 -32.83 2.32 -0.25
C THR A 129 -33.41 3.58 -0.92
N GLU A 130 -32.55 4.54 -1.31
CA GLU A 130 -32.95 5.77 -1.98
C GLU A 130 -33.27 5.56 -3.47
N ASN A 131 -32.76 4.49 -4.07
CA ASN A 131 -32.94 4.16 -5.49
C ASN A 131 -33.31 2.67 -5.63
N PRO A 132 -34.51 2.25 -5.26
CA PRO A 132 -34.91 0.85 -5.28
C PRO A 132 -34.73 0.21 -6.68
N GLY A 133 -34.10 -0.97 -6.70
CA GLY A 133 -33.82 -1.71 -7.94
C GLY A 133 -32.67 -1.15 -8.78
N CYS A 134 -31.86 -0.22 -8.25
CA CYS A 134 -30.75 0.35 -9.02
C CYS A 134 -29.66 -0.67 -9.37
N PHE A 135 -29.56 -1.77 -8.63
CA PHE A 135 -28.60 -2.85 -8.91
C PHE A 135 -29.17 -3.93 -9.84
N ASP A 136 -30.48 -3.96 -10.05
CA ASP A 136 -31.17 -4.91 -10.96
C ASP A 136 -31.33 -4.36 -12.39
N ASP A 137 -31.11 -3.07 -12.60
CA ASP A 137 -31.29 -2.39 -13.87
C ASP A 137 -29.96 -2.35 -14.65
N PRO A 138 -29.83 -3.09 -15.77
CA PRO A 138 -28.61 -3.17 -16.56
C PRO A 138 -28.21 -1.84 -17.23
N ASP A 139 -29.14 -0.88 -17.34
CA ASP A 139 -28.87 0.44 -17.92
C ASP A 139 -28.37 1.45 -16.89
N LYS A 140 -28.35 1.11 -15.61
CA LYS A 140 -27.81 1.97 -14.57
C LYS A 140 -26.28 2.02 -14.62
N THR A 141 -25.77 3.23 -14.44
CA THR A 141 -24.33 3.48 -14.37
C THR A 141 -23.95 4.01 -13.00
N PHE A 142 -22.79 3.55 -12.49
CA PHE A 142 -22.25 3.96 -11.21
C PHE A 142 -20.92 4.67 -11.42
N ILE A 143 -20.68 5.73 -10.66
CA ILE A 143 -19.42 6.47 -10.69
C ILE A 143 -18.88 6.67 -9.28
N ASP A 144 -17.61 6.37 -9.07
CA ASP A 144 -16.86 6.72 -7.87
C ASP A 144 -15.75 7.72 -8.25
N LEU A 145 -15.94 8.99 -7.89
CA LEU A 145 -15.03 10.07 -8.24
C LEU A 145 -13.71 10.04 -7.44
N TYR A 146 -13.66 9.29 -6.33
CA TYR A 146 -12.52 9.22 -5.43
C TYR A 146 -12.18 7.77 -5.04
N MET A 147 -12.05 6.91 -6.00
CA MET A 147 -11.95 5.46 -5.87
C MET A 147 -10.98 4.93 -4.80
N LYS A 148 -9.92 5.68 -4.44
CA LYS A 148 -8.91 5.31 -3.43
C LYS A 148 -8.58 3.80 -3.39
N SER A 149 -9.23 3.03 -2.48
CA SER A 149 -9.07 1.59 -2.34
C SER A 149 -9.96 0.75 -3.24
N GLY A 150 -10.92 1.37 -3.94
CA GLY A 150 -11.89 0.66 -4.78
C GLY A 150 -13.01 -0.07 -4.01
N LEU A 151 -13.12 0.11 -2.69
CA LEU A 151 -14.08 -0.61 -1.86
C LEU A 151 -15.54 -0.34 -2.27
N TYR A 152 -15.88 0.90 -2.64
CA TYR A 152 -17.22 1.23 -3.12
C TYR A 152 -17.56 0.50 -4.41
N ILE A 153 -16.65 0.52 -5.39
CA ILE A 153 -16.83 -0.21 -6.65
C ILE A 153 -16.97 -1.71 -6.40
N THR A 154 -16.13 -2.26 -5.52
CA THR A 154 -16.20 -3.69 -5.15
C THR A 154 -17.54 -4.03 -4.51
N GLU A 155 -18.05 -3.20 -3.61
CA GLU A 155 -19.34 -3.43 -2.95
C GLU A 155 -20.53 -3.29 -3.93
N ILE A 156 -20.45 -2.35 -4.86
CA ILE A 156 -21.45 -2.21 -5.95
C ILE A 156 -21.45 -3.47 -6.84
N VAL A 157 -20.26 -3.92 -7.30
CA VAL A 157 -20.13 -5.12 -8.15
C VAL A 157 -20.68 -6.38 -7.49
N LYS A 158 -20.65 -6.49 -6.15
CA LYS A 158 -21.25 -7.62 -5.43
C LYS A 158 -22.78 -7.67 -5.53
N ARG A 159 -23.42 -6.57 -5.86
CA ARG A 159 -24.89 -6.44 -5.90
C ARG A 159 -25.47 -6.46 -7.31
N LEU A 160 -24.62 -6.28 -8.31
CA LEU A 160 -24.94 -6.45 -9.73
C LEU A 160 -24.95 -7.94 -10.13
#